data_97acac6c536d3bfdf0464a4bc6538615
#
_entry.id   97acac6c536d3bfdf0464a4bc6538615
#
_cell.length_a   1.000
_cell.length_b   1.000
_cell.length_c   1.000
_cell.angle_alpha   90.00
_cell.angle_beta   90.00
_cell.angle_gamma   90.00
#
_symmetry.space_group_name_H-M   'P 1'
#
loop_
_entity.id
_entity.type
_entity.pdbx_description
1 polymer ?
#
loop_
_entity_poly.entity_id
_entity_poly.type
_entity_poly.pdbx_seq_one_letter_code
_entity_poly.pdbx_strand_id
1 'polypeptide(L)'
;MYSIERVKPLLDGAFERIHELGIRNVHLKFGDGTVGWDRFAPFDRILIAAGAPAVPRDLLLAQLKDGGIAVLPVGSEDEQMLVVVRRDGMELKSEDVCPCRFVKLIGREGWEGA
;
A
#
# COMPACT_ATOMS: atom_id res chain seq x y z
N MET A 1 2.15 -6.90 -11.56
CA MET A 1 1.68 -6.46 -10.24
C MET A 1 2.67 -6.92 -9.17
N TYR A 2 2.98 -6.03 -8.24
CA TYR A 2 3.93 -6.28 -7.16
C TYR A 2 3.19 -6.11 -5.83
N SER A 3 3.22 -7.13 -4.98
CA SER A 3 2.47 -7.13 -3.73
C SER A 3 3.36 -7.52 -2.56
N ILE A 4 3.23 -6.79 -1.47
CA ILE A 4 4.00 -7.03 -0.24
C ILE A 4 3.04 -7.41 0.87
N GLU A 5 3.33 -8.51 1.56
CA GLU A 5 2.56 -8.98 2.72
C GLU A 5 3.48 -9.19 3.92
N ARG A 6 3.08 -8.65 5.06
CA ARG A 6 3.87 -8.77 6.27
C ARG A 6 3.54 -10.00 7.12
N VAL A 7 2.40 -10.65 6.87
CA VAL A 7 1.97 -11.84 7.61
C VAL A 7 2.28 -13.08 6.78
N LYS A 8 3.29 -13.82 7.20
CA LYS A 8 3.83 -14.96 6.44
C LYS A 8 2.78 -16.01 6.04
N PRO A 9 1.89 -16.48 6.94
CA PRO A 9 0.85 -17.43 6.54
C PRO A 9 -0.10 -16.91 5.46
N LEU A 10 -0.41 -15.60 5.46
CA LEU A 10 -1.23 -14.99 4.43
C LEU A 10 -0.50 -14.93 3.09
N LEU A 11 0.79 -14.62 3.13
CA LEU A 11 1.62 -14.62 1.94
C LEU A 11 1.69 -16.03 1.32
N ASP A 12 1.93 -17.04 2.12
CA ASP A 12 2.01 -18.42 1.66
C ASP A 12 0.70 -18.88 1.03
N GLY A 13 -0.43 -18.55 1.64
CA GLY A 13 -1.76 -18.85 1.09
C GLY A 13 -2.04 -18.13 -0.23
N ALA A 14 -1.64 -16.87 -0.33
CA ALA A 14 -1.77 -16.11 -1.57
C ALA A 14 -0.91 -16.70 -2.68
N PHE A 15 0.33 -17.09 -2.35
CA PHE A 15 1.25 -17.71 -3.30
C PHE A 15 0.66 -19.00 -3.88
N GLU A 16 0.12 -19.86 -3.02
CA GLU A 16 -0.52 -21.11 -3.46
C GLU A 16 -1.71 -20.85 -4.38
N ARG A 17 -2.59 -19.91 -4.01
CA ARG A 17 -3.77 -19.58 -4.82
C ARG A 17 -3.41 -19.00 -6.18
N ILE A 18 -2.44 -18.11 -6.22
CA ILE A 18 -1.94 -17.51 -7.45
C ILE A 18 -1.36 -18.58 -8.36
N HIS A 19 -0.60 -19.51 -7.79
CA HIS A 19 0.01 -20.61 -8.52
C HIS A 19 -1.06 -21.57 -9.09
N GLU A 20 -2.02 -21.97 -8.27
CA GLU A 20 -3.13 -22.85 -8.67
C GLU A 20 -3.98 -22.24 -9.79
N LEU A 21 -4.17 -20.92 -9.77
CA LEU A 21 -4.94 -20.21 -10.78
C LEU A 21 -4.15 -19.92 -12.06
N GLY A 22 -2.86 -20.24 -12.08
CA GLY A 22 -2.01 -20.00 -13.24
C GLY A 22 -1.71 -18.54 -13.52
N ILE A 23 -1.81 -17.68 -12.50
CA ILE A 23 -1.54 -16.24 -12.64
C ILE A 23 -0.02 -16.04 -12.65
N ARG A 24 0.50 -15.40 -13.68
CA ARG A 24 1.96 -15.23 -13.89
C ARG A 24 2.46 -13.81 -13.74
N ASN A 25 1.58 -12.82 -13.69
CA ASN A 25 1.94 -11.40 -13.65
C ASN A 25 1.83 -10.77 -12.26
N VAL A 26 1.93 -11.58 -11.21
CA VAL A 26 1.93 -11.13 -9.82
C VAL A 26 3.21 -11.60 -9.15
N HIS A 27 3.93 -10.65 -8.54
CA HIS A 27 5.14 -10.90 -7.78
C HIS A 27 4.87 -10.60 -6.31
N LEU A 28 5.13 -11.58 -5.45
CA LEU A 28 4.88 -11.48 -4.01
C LEU A 28 6.19 -11.32 -3.25
N LYS A 29 6.16 -10.54 -2.19
CA LYS A 29 7.28 -10.33 -1.29
C LYS A 29 6.82 -10.36 0.16
N PHE A 30 7.58 -11.02 1.01
CA PHE A 30 7.40 -10.96 2.46
C PHE A 30 8.14 -9.74 3.01
N GLY A 31 7.44 -8.91 3.79
CA GLY A 31 8.08 -7.78 4.44
C GLY A 31 7.12 -6.66 4.80
N ASP A 32 7.71 -5.55 5.21
CA ASP A 32 6.99 -4.31 5.54
C ASP A 32 6.65 -3.56 4.26
N GLY A 33 5.35 -3.45 3.96
CA GLY A 33 4.89 -2.73 2.76
C GLY A 33 5.21 -1.24 2.80
N THR A 34 5.36 -0.66 4.01
CA THR A 34 5.62 0.78 4.14
C THR A 34 7.02 1.18 3.68
N VAL A 35 7.93 0.24 3.51
CA VAL A 35 9.26 0.54 2.95
C VAL A 35 9.30 0.41 1.43
N GLY A 36 8.21 -0.05 0.82
CA GLY A 36 8.11 -0.16 -0.62
C GLY A 36 8.94 -1.31 -1.21
N TRP A 37 9.12 -1.23 -2.52
CA TRP A 37 9.90 -2.21 -3.27
C TRP A 37 10.79 -1.48 -4.28
N ASP A 38 11.92 -1.00 -3.83
CA ASP A 38 12.81 -0.11 -4.58
C ASP A 38 13.28 -0.69 -5.92
N ARG A 39 13.52 -1.99 -5.96
CA ARG A 39 14.02 -2.65 -7.17
C ARG A 39 13.11 -2.42 -8.39
N PHE A 40 11.81 -2.32 -8.18
CA PHE A 40 10.83 -2.18 -9.26
C PHE A 40 10.13 -0.83 -9.29
N ALA A 41 10.45 0.06 -8.33
CA ALA A 41 9.89 1.39 -8.29
C ALA A 41 10.47 2.26 -9.43
N PRO A 42 9.78 3.33 -9.86
CA PRO A 42 8.46 3.76 -9.38
C PRO A 42 7.31 2.99 -10.02
N PHE A 43 6.16 3.04 -9.35
CA PHE A 43 4.94 2.38 -9.79
C PHE A 43 3.91 3.40 -10.29
N ASP A 44 3.15 3.03 -11.30
CA ASP A 44 2.09 3.89 -11.85
C ASP A 44 0.91 4.01 -10.90
N ARG A 45 0.59 2.93 -10.20
CA ARG A 45 -0.55 2.85 -9.28
C ARG A 45 -0.13 2.09 -8.03
N ILE A 46 -0.54 2.61 -6.88
CA ILE A 46 -0.31 1.95 -5.59
C ILE A 46 -1.63 1.82 -4.85
N LEU A 47 -1.94 0.62 -4.40
CA LEU A 47 -3.09 0.35 -3.55
C LEU A 47 -2.58 -0.14 -2.20
N ILE A 48 -3.01 0.53 -1.13
CA ILE A 48 -2.68 0.12 0.23
C ILE A 48 -3.99 -0.31 0.91
N ALA A 49 -4.11 -1.60 1.22
CA ALA A 49 -5.32 -2.19 1.81
C ALA A 49 -5.20 -2.32 3.32
N ALA A 50 -4.68 -1.28 3.97
CA ALA A 50 -4.55 -1.17 5.41
C ALA A 50 -4.57 0.31 5.81
N GLY A 51 -5.14 0.64 6.96
CA GLY A 51 -5.33 2.02 7.40
C GLY A 51 -4.07 2.65 7.97
N ALA A 52 -3.64 3.76 7.39
CA ALA A 52 -2.48 4.53 7.84
C ALA A 52 -2.90 5.69 8.76
N PRO A 53 -2.04 6.08 9.71
CA PRO A 53 -2.33 7.25 10.57
C PRO A 53 -2.31 8.58 9.81
N ALA A 54 -1.55 8.63 8.73
CA ALA A 54 -1.44 9.78 7.84
C ALA A 54 -1.01 9.29 6.45
N VAL A 55 -1.13 10.14 5.44
CA VAL A 55 -0.60 9.83 4.12
C VAL A 55 0.91 9.60 4.22
N PRO A 56 1.42 8.43 3.82
CA PRO A 56 2.85 8.11 3.95
C PRO A 56 3.64 8.81 2.84
N ARG A 57 3.95 10.09 3.07
CA ARG A 57 4.55 10.97 2.07
C ARG A 57 5.87 10.43 1.51
N ASP A 58 6.79 10.01 2.39
CA ASP A 58 8.11 9.56 1.94
C ASP A 58 8.01 8.29 1.10
N LEU A 59 7.13 7.37 1.51
CA LEU A 59 6.85 6.15 0.74
C LEU A 59 6.33 6.50 -0.66
N LEU A 60 5.33 7.37 -0.73
CA LEU A 60 4.71 7.71 -2.02
C LEU A 60 5.66 8.49 -2.94
N LEU A 61 6.46 9.39 -2.40
CA LEU A 61 7.46 10.09 -3.21
C LEU A 61 8.58 9.18 -3.70
N ALA A 62 8.91 8.13 -2.93
CA ALA A 62 9.92 7.16 -3.34
C ALA A 62 9.39 6.12 -4.33
N GLN A 63 8.12 5.75 -4.23
CA GLN A 63 7.56 4.58 -4.91
C GLN A 63 6.54 4.90 -5.99
N LEU A 64 5.90 6.06 -5.93
CA LEU A 64 4.87 6.44 -6.90
C LEU A 64 5.47 7.29 -8.01
N LYS A 65 5.18 6.92 -9.24
CA LYS A 65 5.63 7.65 -10.42
C LYS A 65 5.02 9.05 -10.44
N ASP A 66 5.73 10.02 -11.02
CA ASP A 66 5.17 11.34 -11.30
C ASP A 66 3.93 11.18 -12.19
N GLY A 67 2.82 11.82 -11.81
CA GLY A 67 1.52 11.59 -12.44
C GLY A 67 0.81 10.35 -11.96
N GLY A 68 1.40 9.57 -11.07
CA GLY A 68 0.82 8.35 -10.50
C GLY A 68 -0.28 8.62 -9.48
N ILE A 69 -1.03 7.56 -9.16
CA ILE A 69 -2.16 7.64 -8.25
C ILE A 69 -2.04 6.52 -7.21
N ALA A 70 -2.23 6.89 -5.94
CA ALA A 70 -2.33 5.94 -4.84
C ALA A 70 -3.72 6.02 -4.20
N VAL A 71 -4.22 4.89 -3.71
CA VAL A 71 -5.49 4.82 -2.98
C VAL A 71 -5.22 4.11 -1.66
N LEU A 72 -5.65 4.73 -0.56
CA LEU A 72 -5.43 4.16 0.77
C LEU A 72 -6.40 4.70 1.80
N PRO A 73 -6.68 3.93 2.88
CA PRO A 73 -7.43 4.43 4.03
C PRO A 73 -6.50 5.22 4.96
N VAL A 74 -6.96 6.38 5.42
CA VAL A 74 -6.19 7.24 6.35
C VAL A 74 -7.10 7.67 7.50
N GLY A 75 -6.65 7.53 8.73
CA GLY A 75 -7.39 7.96 9.90
C GLY A 75 -6.93 7.29 11.19
N SER A 76 -7.86 7.17 12.13
CA SER A 76 -7.60 6.50 13.41
C SER A 76 -7.60 4.97 13.23
N GLU A 77 -7.27 4.25 14.29
CA GLU A 77 -7.34 2.80 14.29
C GLU A 77 -8.76 2.27 14.09
N ASP A 78 -9.77 3.04 14.49
CA ASP A 78 -11.16 2.61 14.48
C ASP A 78 -11.92 2.99 13.21
N GLU A 79 -11.55 4.12 12.60
CA GLU A 79 -12.23 4.60 11.42
C GLU A 79 -11.28 5.41 10.54
N GLN A 80 -11.37 5.18 9.25
CA GLN A 80 -10.56 5.88 8.27
C GLN A 80 -11.43 6.54 7.21
N MET A 81 -10.81 7.44 6.47
CA MET A 81 -11.32 7.99 5.23
C MET A 81 -10.53 7.35 4.07
N LEU A 82 -11.23 6.81 3.09
CA LEU A 82 -10.58 6.35 1.87
C LEU A 82 -10.15 7.59 1.08
N VAL A 83 -8.87 7.69 0.79
CA VAL A 83 -8.32 8.84 0.05
C VAL A 83 -7.66 8.40 -1.24
N VAL A 84 -7.76 9.27 -2.24
CA VAL A 84 -7.01 9.17 -3.49
C VAL A 84 -5.92 10.22 -3.44
N VAL A 85 -4.68 9.80 -3.65
CA VAL A 85 -3.52 10.69 -3.66
C VAL A 85 -2.93 10.72 -5.07
N ARG A 86 -2.80 11.92 -5.62
CA ARG A 86 -2.19 12.13 -6.93
C ARG A 86 -0.85 12.81 -6.77
N ARG A 87 0.17 12.28 -7.41
CA ARG A 87 1.49 12.89 -7.41
C ARG A 87 1.66 13.83 -8.60
N ASP A 88 2.11 15.04 -8.30
CA ASP A 88 2.46 16.06 -9.29
C ASP A 88 3.83 16.64 -8.90
N GLY A 89 4.89 16.13 -9.51
CA GLY A 89 6.27 16.45 -9.11
C GLY A 89 6.54 16.03 -7.67
N MET A 90 6.84 16.98 -6.80
CA MET A 90 7.04 16.73 -5.37
C MET A 90 5.80 16.99 -4.53
N GLU A 91 4.68 17.35 -5.16
CA GLU A 91 3.41 17.57 -4.48
C GLU A 91 2.57 16.30 -4.48
N LEU A 92 1.91 16.05 -3.37
CA LEU A 92 0.89 15.00 -3.22
C LEU A 92 -0.44 15.67 -2.92
N LYS A 93 -1.40 15.47 -3.82
CA LYS A 93 -2.75 16.04 -3.70
C LYS A 93 -3.71 14.94 -3.28
N SER A 94 -4.34 15.11 -2.13
CA SER A 94 -5.28 14.12 -1.56
C SER A 94 -6.72 14.55 -1.76
N GLU A 95 -7.58 13.59 -2.06
CA GLU A 95 -9.02 13.79 -2.18
C GLU A 95 -9.73 12.71 -1.36
N ASP A 96 -10.64 13.12 -0.48
CA ASP A 96 -11.44 12.22 0.33
C ASP A 96 -12.56 11.60 -0.51
N VAL A 97 -12.76 10.30 -0.38
CA VAL A 97 -13.80 9.58 -1.14
C VAL A 97 -14.97 9.18 -0.24
N CYS A 98 -14.71 8.38 0.78
CA CYS A 98 -15.75 7.88 1.68
C CYS A 98 -15.16 7.35 2.98
N PRO A 99 -15.94 7.33 4.08
CA PRO A 99 -15.53 6.64 5.30
C PRO A 99 -15.35 5.14 5.04
N CYS A 100 -14.38 4.55 5.72
CA CYS A 100 -14.12 3.11 5.60
C CYS A 100 -13.46 2.60 6.89
N ARG A 101 -13.29 1.29 6.96
CA ARG A 101 -12.63 0.64 8.08
C ARG A 101 -11.77 -0.51 7.57
N PHE A 102 -10.47 -0.39 7.79
CA PHE A 102 -9.48 -1.39 7.42
C PHE A 102 -8.66 -1.81 8.62
N VAL A 103 -7.95 -2.92 8.50
CA VAL A 103 -6.90 -3.30 9.46
C VAL A 103 -5.79 -2.25 9.44
N LYS A 104 -5.02 -2.17 10.53
CA LYS A 104 -3.93 -1.19 10.64
C LYS A 104 -2.81 -1.49 9.66
N LEU A 105 -2.32 -0.46 9.00
CA LEU A 105 -1.05 -0.52 8.27
C LEU A 105 0.07 -0.49 9.30
N ILE A 106 0.74 -1.61 9.47
CA ILE A 106 1.83 -1.76 10.45
C ILE A 106 3.16 -1.70 9.71
N GLY A 107 4.06 -0.85 10.17
CA GLY A 107 5.36 -0.70 9.58
C GLY A 107 5.98 0.65 9.86
N ARG A 108 7.09 0.92 9.20
CA ARG A 108 7.90 2.11 9.40
C ARG A 108 7.13 3.43 9.23
N GLU A 109 6.27 3.51 8.23
CA GLU A 109 5.44 4.70 7.98
C GLU A 109 3.96 4.46 8.30
N GLY A 110 3.67 3.49 9.14
CA GLY A 110 2.33 3.18 9.61
C GLY A 110 2.24 3.20 11.13
N TRP A 111 1.39 2.33 11.65
CA TRP A 111 1.25 2.11 13.09
C TRP A 111 2.37 1.20 13.59
N GLU A 112 2.71 1.34 14.86
CA GLU A 112 3.63 0.40 15.49
C GLU A 112 2.98 -0.97 15.63
N GLY A 113 3.74 -2.03 15.36
CA GLY A 113 3.30 -3.40 15.54
C GLY A 113 3.22 -3.80 17.01
N ALA A 114 2.23 -4.58 17.35
CA ALA A 114 2.14 -5.20 18.67
C ALA A 114 2.92 -6.52 18.68
#